data_8aac49ac9673de90f659c8f6d6f3cd23
#
_entry.id   8aac49ac9673de90f659c8f6d6f3cd23
#
_cell.length_a   1.000
_cell.length_b   1.000
_cell.length_c   1.000
_cell.angle_alpha   90.00
_cell.angle_beta   90.00
_cell.angle_gamma   90.00
#
_symmetry.space_group_name_H-M   'P 1'
#
loop_
_entity.id
_entity.type
_entity.pdbx_description
1 polymer ?
#
loop_
_entity_poly.entity_id
_entity_poly.type
_entity_poly.pdbx_seq_one_letter_code
_entity_poly.pdbx_strand_id
1 'polypeptide(L)'
;IPISVSIPKYSGSYQSAESVPRNIQIKTEPTGKNVFTLTVSTTGTQRDGYQIGEMKVNPEKITITGAESTVKSIDKAVAKINVDGISKDEELTAELVLYDASGNVINQGQLSNNLGEDGITVDVTVMRIKTVPLKFEASGTPADGYEYLGCSSEPASVQVCGKEEALSQIESINIPASELSIDGATEKIEKA
;
A
#
# COMPACT_ATOMS: atom_id res chain seq x y z
N ILE A 1 10.14 -44.02 12.69
CA ILE A 1 9.07 -45.01 12.48
C ILE A 1 9.58 -45.99 11.44
N PRO A 2 9.54 -47.31 11.73
CA PRO A 2 9.89 -48.36 10.77
C PRO A 2 8.85 -48.41 9.65
N ILE A 3 9.31 -48.62 8.43
CA ILE A 3 8.44 -48.79 7.26
C ILE A 3 8.21 -50.28 7.06
N SER A 4 6.94 -50.71 7.14
CA SER A 4 6.54 -52.10 6.80
C SER A 4 6.10 -52.14 5.34
N VAL A 5 6.68 -53.05 4.57
CA VAL A 5 6.34 -53.27 3.17
C VAL A 5 5.58 -54.56 3.03
N SER A 6 4.42 -54.51 2.36
CA SER A 6 3.63 -55.70 2.03
C SER A 6 3.17 -55.64 0.58
N ILE A 7 3.31 -56.75 -0.14
CA ILE A 7 2.85 -56.88 -1.55
C ILE A 7 1.88 -58.05 -1.62
N PRO A 8 0.62 -57.88 -1.13
CA PRO A 8 -0.33 -58.98 -0.91
C PRO A 8 -0.61 -59.84 -2.16
N LYS A 9 -0.67 -59.18 -3.34
CA LYS A 9 -0.96 -59.87 -4.61
C LYS A 9 0.11 -60.87 -5.03
N TYR A 10 1.34 -60.76 -4.49
CA TYR A 10 2.51 -61.55 -4.86
C TYR A 10 3.16 -62.25 -3.66
N SER A 11 2.41 -62.40 -2.56
CA SER A 11 2.95 -62.91 -1.29
C SER A 11 3.64 -64.26 -1.38
N GLY A 12 3.36 -65.11 -2.39
CA GLY A 12 4.06 -66.37 -2.63
C GLY A 12 5.25 -66.30 -3.58
N SER A 13 5.53 -65.14 -4.15
CA SER A 13 6.52 -64.96 -5.23
C SER A 13 7.81 -64.24 -4.75
N TYR A 14 7.92 -63.87 -3.49
CA TYR A 14 9.12 -63.26 -2.91
C TYR A 14 9.41 -63.77 -1.51
N GLN A 15 10.67 -63.80 -1.15
CA GLN A 15 11.10 -64.25 0.20
C GLN A 15 11.11 -63.13 1.22
N SER A 16 11.44 -61.91 0.80
CA SER A 16 11.43 -60.72 1.67
C SER A 16 11.19 -59.48 0.86
N ALA A 17 10.56 -58.49 1.46
CA ALA A 17 10.45 -57.13 0.91
C ALA A 17 10.91 -56.14 1.98
N GLU A 18 11.87 -55.28 1.62
CA GLU A 18 12.42 -54.25 2.50
C GLU A 18 12.27 -52.91 1.89
N SER A 19 11.95 -51.89 2.71
CA SER A 19 11.92 -50.50 2.28
C SER A 19 13.32 -49.89 2.28
N VAL A 20 13.58 -49.01 1.33
CA VAL A 20 14.78 -48.17 1.34
C VAL A 20 14.33 -46.70 1.24
N PRO A 21 14.53 -45.91 2.30
CA PRO A 21 15.14 -46.23 3.60
C PRO A 21 14.26 -47.12 4.49
N ARG A 22 14.88 -47.85 5.43
CA ARG A 22 14.17 -48.74 6.39
C ARG A 22 13.35 -47.98 7.42
N ASN A 23 13.74 -46.73 7.72
CA ASN A 23 13.10 -45.87 8.71
C ASN A 23 12.85 -44.49 8.13
N ILE A 24 11.71 -43.91 8.49
CA ILE A 24 11.42 -42.51 8.26
C ILE A 24 11.60 -41.74 9.58
N GLN A 25 12.32 -40.63 9.55
CA GLN A 25 12.37 -39.71 10.68
C GLN A 25 11.21 -38.74 10.55
N ILE A 26 10.38 -38.67 11.57
CA ILE A 26 9.29 -37.69 11.67
C ILE A 26 9.67 -36.73 12.80
N LYS A 27 9.76 -35.47 12.47
CA LYS A 27 9.87 -34.39 13.46
C LYS A 27 8.47 -33.83 13.71
N THR A 28 8.09 -33.67 14.95
CA THR A 28 6.86 -33.04 15.39
C THR A 28 7.22 -31.91 16.33
N GLU A 29 6.45 -30.83 16.26
CA GLU A 29 6.54 -29.69 17.16
C GLU A 29 5.12 -29.26 17.59
N PRO A 30 4.96 -28.51 18.70
CA PRO A 30 3.67 -27.97 19.10
C PRO A 30 3.06 -27.05 18.02
N THR A 31 1.74 -27.02 18.00
CA THR A 31 1.02 -26.04 17.19
C THR A 31 1.03 -24.68 17.91
N GLY A 32 1.51 -23.66 17.22
CA GLY A 32 1.46 -22.26 17.64
C GLY A 32 0.27 -21.53 17.01
N LYS A 33 -0.18 -20.47 17.70
CA LYS A 33 -1.21 -19.56 17.23
C LYS A 33 -0.84 -18.14 17.60
N ASN A 34 -0.93 -17.19 16.64
CA ASN A 34 -0.67 -15.78 16.91
C ASN A 34 -1.59 -14.90 16.06
N VAL A 35 -1.82 -13.67 16.53
CA VAL A 35 -2.65 -12.66 15.86
C VAL A 35 -1.75 -11.56 15.32
N PHE A 36 -1.91 -11.25 14.04
CA PHE A 36 -1.15 -10.21 13.34
C PHE A 36 -2.09 -9.13 12.85
N THR A 37 -1.65 -7.87 12.96
CA THR A 37 -2.31 -6.74 12.30
C THR A 37 -1.87 -6.72 10.84
N LEU A 38 -2.84 -6.60 9.93
CA LEU A 38 -2.56 -6.49 8.51
C LEU A 38 -2.10 -5.07 8.15
N THR A 39 -1.02 -4.99 7.39
CA THR A 39 -0.57 -3.75 6.75
C THR A 39 -0.80 -3.86 5.26
N VAL A 40 -1.21 -2.75 4.62
CA VAL A 40 -1.45 -2.75 3.17
C VAL A 40 -0.16 -2.41 2.43
N SER A 41 0.09 -3.14 1.35
CA SER A 41 1.16 -2.84 0.39
C SER A 41 0.58 -2.84 -1.01
N THR A 42 0.98 -1.86 -1.82
CA THR A 42 0.51 -1.69 -3.18
C THR A 42 1.54 -2.14 -4.21
N THR A 43 1.06 -2.63 -5.34
CA THR A 43 1.84 -2.88 -6.56
C THR A 43 1.14 -2.27 -7.76
N GLY A 44 1.88 -1.99 -8.81
CA GLY A 44 1.36 -1.27 -9.98
C GLY A 44 1.38 0.24 -9.79
N THR A 45 0.80 0.97 -10.73
CA THR A 45 0.75 2.42 -10.75
C THR A 45 -0.67 2.88 -11.02
N GLN A 46 -1.18 3.78 -10.20
CA GLN A 46 -2.49 4.40 -10.44
C GLN A 46 -2.50 5.15 -11.77
N ARG A 47 -3.68 5.40 -12.30
CA ARG A 47 -3.86 6.15 -13.55
C ARG A 47 -3.31 7.57 -13.41
N ASP A 48 -2.70 8.09 -14.48
CA ASP A 48 -2.20 9.47 -14.54
C ASP A 48 -3.31 10.48 -14.20
N GLY A 49 -2.97 11.46 -13.39
CA GLY A 49 -3.91 12.46 -12.90
C GLY A 49 -4.72 12.04 -11.67
N TYR A 50 -4.37 10.90 -11.08
CA TYR A 50 -4.99 10.38 -9.86
C TYR A 50 -3.94 10.05 -8.79
N GLN A 51 -4.36 10.06 -7.54
CA GLN A 51 -3.54 9.71 -6.40
C GLN A 51 -4.34 8.81 -5.47
N ILE A 52 -3.70 7.76 -4.95
CA ILE A 52 -4.28 6.91 -3.92
C ILE A 52 -4.35 7.71 -2.62
N GLY A 53 -5.53 7.72 -2.01
CA GLY A 53 -5.80 8.32 -0.71
C GLY A 53 -5.74 7.30 0.42
N GLU A 54 -6.82 7.22 1.21
CA GLU A 54 -6.91 6.28 2.33
C GLU A 54 -7.13 4.85 1.84
N MET A 55 -6.51 3.91 2.53
CA MET A 55 -6.72 2.47 2.33
C MET A 55 -7.16 1.83 3.64
N LYS A 56 -8.28 1.11 3.61
CA LYS A 56 -8.81 0.39 4.77
C LYS A 56 -8.84 -1.10 4.47
N VAL A 57 -8.08 -1.88 5.25
CA VAL A 57 -8.04 -3.34 5.13
C VAL A 57 -9.13 -3.99 5.99
N ASN A 58 -9.78 -5.00 5.45
CA ASN A 58 -10.77 -5.82 6.15
C ASN A 58 -10.48 -7.32 5.91
N PRO A 59 -10.30 -8.11 7.00
CA PRO A 59 -10.22 -7.70 8.41
C PRO A 59 -8.91 -6.98 8.74
N GLU A 60 -8.90 -6.14 9.78
CA GLU A 60 -7.67 -5.47 10.24
C GLU A 60 -6.65 -6.42 10.88
N LYS A 61 -7.13 -7.56 11.38
CA LYS A 61 -6.30 -8.56 12.07
C LYS A 61 -6.58 -9.95 11.55
N ILE A 62 -5.53 -10.74 11.47
CA ILE A 62 -5.59 -12.14 11.06
C ILE A 62 -4.96 -13.04 12.13
N THR A 63 -5.55 -14.19 12.35
CA THR A 63 -4.99 -15.23 13.21
C THR A 63 -4.31 -16.27 12.34
N ILE A 64 -3.03 -16.54 12.59
CA ILE A 64 -2.25 -17.57 11.91
C ILE A 64 -2.00 -18.72 12.90
N THR A 65 -2.20 -19.94 12.42
CA THR A 65 -1.98 -21.17 13.17
C THR A 65 -1.12 -22.11 12.35
N GLY A 66 -0.16 -22.79 12.99
CA GLY A 66 0.75 -23.73 12.34
C GLY A 66 1.83 -24.21 13.29
N ALA A 67 2.94 -24.74 12.75
CA ALA A 67 4.10 -25.13 13.55
C ALA A 67 4.61 -23.93 14.38
N GLU A 68 4.85 -24.15 15.66
CA GLU A 68 5.18 -23.07 16.62
C GLU A 68 6.42 -22.27 16.19
N SER A 69 7.43 -22.94 15.67
CA SER A 69 8.65 -22.32 15.16
C SER A 69 8.36 -21.39 13.98
N THR A 70 7.51 -21.81 13.05
CA THR A 70 7.11 -21.02 11.88
C THR A 70 6.26 -19.84 12.30
N VAL A 71 5.26 -20.02 13.16
CA VAL A 71 4.40 -18.91 13.64
C VAL A 71 5.21 -17.86 14.40
N LYS A 72 6.21 -18.28 15.20
CA LYS A 72 7.13 -17.36 15.90
C LYS A 72 8.09 -16.62 14.98
N SER A 73 8.39 -17.15 13.80
CA SER A 73 9.26 -16.47 12.83
C SER A 73 8.55 -15.38 12.02
N ILE A 74 7.21 -15.32 12.08
CA ILE A 74 6.44 -14.27 11.39
C ILE A 74 6.62 -12.94 12.13
N ASP A 75 7.16 -11.95 11.42
CA ASP A 75 7.29 -10.56 11.90
C ASP A 75 6.14 -9.70 11.40
N LYS A 76 5.77 -9.82 10.11
CA LYS A 76 4.75 -8.98 9.46
C LYS A 76 3.78 -9.80 8.64
N ALA A 77 2.49 -9.38 8.70
CA ALA A 77 1.43 -9.83 7.81
C ALA A 77 1.00 -8.68 6.91
N VAL A 78 1.10 -8.86 5.61
CA VAL A 78 0.86 -7.82 4.60
C VAL A 78 -0.26 -8.23 3.68
N ALA A 79 -1.24 -7.34 3.51
CA ALA A 79 -2.28 -7.41 2.50
C ALA A 79 -1.76 -6.70 1.23
N LYS A 80 -1.40 -7.47 0.21
CA LYS A 80 -0.83 -6.94 -1.02
C LYS A 80 -1.93 -6.79 -2.07
N ILE A 81 -2.09 -5.56 -2.59
CA ILE A 81 -3.08 -5.24 -3.63
C ILE A 81 -2.39 -4.73 -4.90
N ASN A 82 -3.06 -4.92 -6.03
CA ASN A 82 -2.65 -4.32 -7.29
C ASN A 82 -3.54 -3.10 -7.57
N VAL A 83 -2.92 -1.94 -7.70
CA VAL A 83 -3.58 -0.64 -7.96
C VAL A 83 -3.36 -0.14 -9.38
N ASP A 84 -2.94 -1.03 -10.29
CA ASP A 84 -2.61 -0.65 -11.66
C ASP A 84 -3.83 -0.08 -12.39
N GLY A 85 -3.70 1.14 -12.91
CA GLY A 85 -4.75 1.84 -13.66
C GLY A 85 -5.94 2.32 -12.84
N ILE A 86 -5.94 2.19 -11.48
CA ILE A 86 -7.03 2.64 -10.63
C ILE A 86 -7.27 4.15 -10.79
N SER A 87 -8.56 4.54 -10.89
CA SER A 87 -8.98 5.94 -11.12
C SER A 87 -10.27 6.33 -10.39
N LYS A 88 -10.79 5.45 -9.56
CA LYS A 88 -12.00 5.65 -8.74
C LYS A 88 -11.88 4.86 -7.45
N ASP A 89 -12.72 5.20 -6.48
CA ASP A 89 -12.85 4.42 -5.25
C ASP A 89 -13.26 2.99 -5.59
N GLU A 90 -12.55 2.01 -5.03
CA GLU A 90 -12.77 0.59 -5.35
C GLU A 90 -12.36 -0.30 -4.18
N GLU A 91 -13.11 -1.38 -3.97
CA GLU A 91 -12.73 -2.47 -3.08
C GLU A 91 -11.90 -3.49 -3.86
N LEU A 92 -10.68 -3.74 -3.40
CA LEU A 92 -9.74 -4.66 -4.04
C LEU A 92 -9.49 -5.89 -3.15
N THR A 93 -9.45 -7.08 -3.78
CA THR A 93 -9.01 -8.28 -3.09
C THR A 93 -7.51 -8.27 -2.91
N ALA A 94 -7.05 -8.59 -1.69
CA ALA A 94 -5.64 -8.60 -1.34
C ALA A 94 -5.09 -10.02 -1.20
N GLU A 95 -3.84 -10.20 -1.59
CA GLU A 95 -3.06 -11.39 -1.31
C GLU A 95 -2.38 -11.26 0.06
N LEU A 96 -2.53 -12.30 0.91
CA LEU A 96 -1.80 -12.38 2.17
C LEU A 96 -0.35 -12.76 1.91
N VAL A 97 0.58 -11.94 2.36
CA VAL A 97 2.01 -12.25 2.34
C VAL A 97 2.57 -12.12 3.75
N LEU A 98 3.24 -13.17 4.23
CA LEU A 98 3.87 -13.20 5.55
C LEU A 98 5.38 -13.03 5.40
N TYR A 99 5.98 -12.20 6.23
CA TYR A 99 7.42 -11.93 6.23
C TYR A 99 8.06 -12.27 7.58
N ASP A 100 9.29 -12.74 7.53
CA ASP A 100 10.15 -12.85 8.72
C ASP A 100 10.83 -11.51 9.05
N ALA A 101 11.55 -11.45 10.17
CA ALA A 101 12.29 -10.26 10.62
C ALA A 101 13.41 -9.82 9.64
N SER A 102 13.83 -10.69 8.74
CA SER A 102 14.83 -10.40 7.69
C SER A 102 14.19 -9.91 6.38
N GLY A 103 12.85 -9.89 6.32
CA GLY A 103 12.10 -9.49 5.11
C GLY A 103 11.91 -10.60 4.08
N ASN A 104 12.21 -11.86 4.41
CA ASN A 104 11.95 -12.98 3.52
C ASN A 104 10.50 -13.43 3.61
N VAL A 105 9.95 -13.88 2.48
CA VAL A 105 8.59 -14.42 2.43
C VAL A 105 8.54 -15.81 3.08
N ILE A 106 7.60 -16.00 3.99
CA ILE A 106 7.35 -17.27 4.67
C ILE A 106 6.38 -18.12 3.84
N ASN A 107 6.73 -19.40 3.63
CA ASN A 107 5.86 -20.35 2.95
C ASN A 107 4.62 -20.65 3.80
N GLN A 108 3.44 -20.40 3.25
CA GLN A 108 2.15 -20.55 3.93
C GLN A 108 1.53 -21.94 3.77
N GLY A 109 2.14 -22.87 3.02
CA GLY A 109 1.55 -24.16 2.67
C GLY A 109 1.23 -25.08 3.87
N GLN A 110 1.79 -24.82 5.05
CA GLN A 110 1.55 -25.54 6.31
C GLN A 110 0.93 -24.63 7.38
N LEU A 111 0.54 -23.43 7.03
CA LEU A 111 -0.14 -22.48 7.89
C LEU A 111 -1.63 -22.46 7.56
N SER A 112 -2.44 -22.26 8.57
CA SER A 112 -3.86 -21.96 8.43
C SER A 112 -4.17 -20.59 9.01
N ASN A 113 -5.19 -19.96 8.52
CA ASN A 113 -5.66 -18.66 8.99
C ASN A 113 -7.17 -18.69 9.24
N ASN A 114 -7.68 -17.63 9.81
CA ASN A 114 -9.11 -17.46 10.13
C ASN A 114 -9.87 -16.62 9.09
N LEU A 115 -9.33 -16.43 7.89
CA LEU A 115 -10.04 -15.73 6.82
C LEU A 115 -11.22 -16.57 6.34
N GLY A 116 -12.35 -15.90 6.08
CA GLY A 116 -13.51 -16.51 5.44
C GLY A 116 -13.33 -16.67 3.93
N GLU A 117 -14.42 -16.98 3.25
CA GLU A 117 -14.44 -17.15 1.78
C GLU A 117 -14.12 -15.84 1.04
N ASP A 118 -14.45 -14.69 1.64
CA ASP A 118 -14.20 -13.36 1.07
C ASP A 118 -12.71 -12.97 1.11
N GLY A 119 -11.90 -13.68 1.90
CA GLY A 119 -10.47 -13.44 2.01
C GLY A 119 -10.13 -12.12 2.71
N ILE A 120 -9.20 -11.35 2.13
CA ILE A 120 -8.83 -10.01 2.59
C ILE A 120 -9.28 -9.02 1.51
N THR A 121 -10.03 -7.98 1.91
CA THR A 121 -10.38 -6.88 1.04
C THR A 121 -9.76 -5.57 1.53
N VAL A 122 -9.54 -4.65 0.61
CA VAL A 122 -9.03 -3.32 0.90
C VAL A 122 -9.86 -2.30 0.17
N ASP A 123 -10.54 -1.44 0.92
CA ASP A 123 -11.20 -0.26 0.38
C ASP A 123 -10.14 0.79 0.05
N VAL A 124 -10.04 1.17 -1.20
CA VAL A 124 -9.09 2.16 -1.70
C VAL A 124 -9.84 3.41 -2.14
N THR A 125 -9.55 4.54 -1.51
CA THR A 125 -10.03 5.84 -1.98
C THR A 125 -9.05 6.43 -2.99
N VAL A 126 -9.59 7.04 -4.04
CA VAL A 126 -8.79 7.64 -5.11
C VAL A 126 -9.14 9.11 -5.26
N MET A 127 -8.12 9.94 -5.25
CA MET A 127 -8.24 11.37 -5.39
C MET A 127 -7.77 11.82 -6.77
N ARG A 128 -8.46 12.81 -7.35
CA ARG A 128 -8.03 13.41 -8.60
C ARG A 128 -6.98 14.50 -8.34
N ILE A 129 -6.01 14.63 -9.24
CA ILE A 129 -5.03 15.72 -9.26
C ILE A 129 -5.50 16.77 -10.27
N LYS A 130 -5.54 18.03 -9.86
CA LYS A 130 -5.85 19.19 -10.72
C LYS A 130 -4.72 20.20 -10.62
N THR A 131 -4.23 20.66 -11.77
CA THR A 131 -3.30 21.79 -11.81
C THR A 131 -4.11 23.08 -11.78
N VAL A 132 -3.81 23.94 -10.83
CA VAL A 132 -4.55 25.18 -10.57
C VAL A 132 -3.58 26.35 -10.65
N PRO A 133 -3.89 27.42 -11.43
CA PRO A 133 -3.06 28.60 -11.53
C PRO A 133 -3.06 29.40 -10.23
N LEU A 134 -1.92 30.00 -9.93
CA LEU A 134 -1.80 30.99 -8.87
C LEU A 134 -2.16 32.37 -9.39
N LYS A 135 -3.01 33.09 -8.65
CA LYS A 135 -3.34 34.49 -8.89
C LYS A 135 -2.84 35.31 -7.72
N PHE A 136 -2.21 36.43 -8.05
CA PHE A 136 -1.64 37.32 -7.06
C PHE A 136 -2.34 38.65 -7.11
N GLU A 137 -2.60 39.21 -5.93
CA GLU A 137 -3.04 40.58 -5.76
C GLU A 137 -1.94 41.35 -5.03
N ALA A 138 -1.60 42.53 -5.53
CA ALA A 138 -0.64 43.40 -4.88
C ALA A 138 -1.36 44.48 -4.08
N SER A 139 -0.79 44.93 -2.98
CA SER A 139 -1.26 46.02 -2.13
C SER A 139 -0.27 47.18 -2.15
N GLY A 140 -0.79 48.41 -1.95
CA GLY A 140 0.01 49.62 -1.91
C GLY A 140 0.15 50.30 -3.30
N THR A 141 0.92 51.36 -3.35
CA THR A 141 1.21 52.15 -4.56
C THR A 141 2.73 52.26 -4.74
N PRO A 142 3.22 52.09 -5.98
CA PRO A 142 4.63 52.35 -6.29
C PRO A 142 5.03 53.80 -5.93
N ALA A 143 6.33 54.05 -5.83
CA ALA A 143 6.84 55.39 -5.64
C ALA A 143 6.47 56.32 -6.83
N ASP A 144 6.48 57.64 -6.60
CA ASP A 144 6.21 58.62 -7.63
C ASP A 144 7.14 58.43 -8.85
N GLY A 145 6.51 58.38 -10.04
CA GLY A 145 7.23 58.17 -11.30
C GLY A 145 7.44 56.68 -11.67
N TYR A 146 6.88 55.73 -10.87
CA TYR A 146 6.91 54.32 -11.15
C TYR A 146 5.50 53.75 -11.36
N GLU A 147 5.39 52.74 -12.20
CA GLU A 147 4.12 52.06 -12.51
C GLU A 147 4.24 50.57 -12.22
N TYR A 148 3.16 50.01 -11.66
CA TYR A 148 3.06 48.56 -11.43
C TYR A 148 2.73 47.83 -12.74
N LEU A 149 3.65 47.02 -13.23
CA LEU A 149 3.51 46.29 -14.49
C LEU A 149 2.90 44.89 -14.33
N GLY A 150 2.66 44.43 -13.10
CA GLY A 150 2.13 43.11 -12.81
C GLY A 150 3.08 42.25 -11.99
N CYS A 151 2.63 41.05 -11.65
CA CYS A 151 3.45 40.04 -10.97
C CYS A 151 3.42 38.69 -11.70
N SER A 152 4.46 37.91 -11.48
CA SER A 152 4.56 36.54 -11.95
C SER A 152 5.19 35.67 -10.85
N SER A 153 4.90 34.40 -10.87
CA SER A 153 5.49 33.44 -9.93
C SER A 153 6.10 32.26 -10.66
N GLU A 154 7.04 31.65 -10.01
CA GLU A 154 7.60 30.37 -10.40
C GLU A 154 7.57 29.42 -9.18
N PRO A 155 6.75 28.34 -9.24
CA PRO A 155 5.87 27.93 -10.34
C PRO A 155 4.64 28.85 -10.51
N ALA A 156 4.09 28.95 -11.73
CA ALA A 156 2.88 29.70 -12.02
C ALA A 156 1.58 28.97 -11.65
N SER A 157 1.68 27.68 -11.36
CA SER A 157 0.56 26.82 -10.98
C SER A 157 1.02 25.74 -9.99
N VAL A 158 0.07 25.23 -9.21
CA VAL A 158 0.30 24.14 -8.27
C VAL A 158 -0.64 22.97 -8.54
N GLN A 159 -0.23 21.77 -8.14
CA GLN A 159 -1.10 20.60 -8.18
C GLN A 159 -1.86 20.49 -6.86
N VAL A 160 -3.18 20.36 -6.97
CA VAL A 160 -4.09 20.14 -5.84
C VAL A 160 -4.71 18.75 -5.99
N CYS A 161 -4.72 17.99 -4.92
CA CYS A 161 -5.28 16.65 -4.86
C CYS A 161 -6.55 16.65 -4.00
N GLY A 162 -7.62 16.02 -4.48
CA GLY A 162 -8.87 15.95 -3.73
C GLY A 162 -9.98 15.23 -4.48
N LYS A 163 -11.17 15.21 -3.86
CA LYS A 163 -12.38 14.69 -4.51
C LYS A 163 -12.81 15.59 -5.64
N GLU A 164 -13.39 15.02 -6.70
CA GLU A 164 -13.77 15.72 -7.91
C GLU A 164 -14.73 16.89 -7.66
N GLU A 165 -15.72 16.70 -6.76
CA GLU A 165 -16.67 17.74 -6.41
C GLU A 165 -15.98 18.99 -5.81
N ALA A 166 -14.98 18.76 -4.93
CA ALA A 166 -14.22 19.87 -4.34
C ALA A 166 -13.32 20.55 -5.37
N LEU A 167 -12.61 19.75 -6.20
CA LEU A 167 -11.71 20.28 -7.22
C LEU A 167 -12.42 21.04 -8.33
N SER A 168 -13.69 20.69 -8.64
CA SER A 168 -14.49 21.38 -9.66
C SER A 168 -14.75 22.84 -9.29
N GLN A 169 -14.78 23.16 -7.99
CA GLN A 169 -15.03 24.51 -7.47
C GLN A 169 -13.77 25.38 -7.39
N ILE A 170 -12.59 24.78 -7.54
CA ILE A 170 -11.31 25.49 -7.45
C ILE A 170 -10.85 25.86 -8.85
N GLU A 171 -10.99 27.13 -9.24
CA GLU A 171 -10.51 27.63 -10.54
C GLU A 171 -9.11 28.23 -10.46
N SER A 172 -8.77 28.87 -9.34
CA SER A 172 -7.47 29.47 -9.07
C SER A 172 -7.21 29.52 -7.57
N ILE A 173 -5.95 29.59 -7.18
CA ILE A 173 -5.55 29.88 -5.80
C ILE A 173 -5.14 31.34 -5.75
N ASN A 174 -5.87 32.15 -4.98
CA ASN A 174 -5.57 33.55 -4.82
C ASN A 174 -4.61 33.74 -3.64
N ILE A 175 -3.48 34.37 -3.93
CA ILE A 175 -2.54 34.84 -2.91
C ILE A 175 -2.98 36.27 -2.54
N PRO A 176 -3.35 36.51 -1.27
CA PRO A 176 -3.94 37.77 -0.86
C PRO A 176 -2.93 38.93 -0.99
N ALA A 177 -3.45 40.13 -1.25
CA ALA A 177 -2.67 41.33 -1.38
C ALA A 177 -1.80 41.71 -0.18
N SER A 178 -2.17 41.20 1.02
CA SER A 178 -1.36 41.36 2.25
C SER A 178 0.00 40.70 2.17
N GLU A 179 0.14 39.67 1.33
CA GLU A 179 1.40 38.96 1.14
C GLU A 179 2.34 39.66 0.15
N LEU A 180 1.82 40.55 -0.70
CA LEU A 180 2.58 41.20 -1.73
C LEU A 180 2.34 42.73 -1.68
N SER A 181 3.16 43.44 -0.89
CA SER A 181 3.15 44.91 -0.83
C SER A 181 4.13 45.47 -1.84
N ILE A 182 3.63 46.43 -2.65
CA ILE A 182 4.41 47.25 -3.63
C ILE A 182 4.52 48.69 -3.16
N ASP A 183 4.16 48.98 -1.90
CA ASP A 183 4.15 50.35 -1.39
C ASP A 183 5.54 50.97 -1.41
N GLY A 184 5.67 52.13 -2.10
CA GLY A 184 6.93 52.84 -2.27
C GLY A 184 7.95 52.09 -3.16
N ALA A 185 7.56 51.08 -3.91
CA ALA A 185 8.48 50.28 -4.72
C ALA A 185 9.05 51.11 -5.90
N THR A 186 10.38 51.04 -6.07
CA THR A 186 11.14 51.66 -7.15
C THR A 186 11.84 50.66 -8.05
N GLU A 187 11.79 49.38 -7.70
CA GLU A 187 12.47 48.30 -8.41
C GLU A 187 11.68 46.98 -8.28
N LYS A 188 12.15 45.92 -8.96
CA LYS A 188 11.57 44.61 -8.88
C LYS A 188 11.71 44.06 -7.45
N ILE A 189 10.59 43.65 -6.86
CA ILE A 189 10.55 42.96 -5.57
C ILE A 189 10.41 41.46 -5.80
N GLU A 190 11.28 40.68 -5.19
CA GLU A 190 11.17 39.21 -5.15
C GLU A 190 10.89 38.78 -3.72
N LYS A 191 9.86 37.93 -3.55
CA LYS A 191 9.49 37.35 -2.26
C LYS A 191 9.37 35.82 -2.42
N ALA A 192 10.02 35.06 -1.55
CA ALA A 192 9.98 33.60 -1.50
C ALA A 192 8.96 33.12 -0.45
#